data_6edfdb883c0af5f25b8f7a8f064217a9
#
_entry.id   6edfdb883c0af5f25b8f7a8f064217a9
#
_cell.length_a   1.000
_cell.length_b   1.000
_cell.length_c   1.000
_cell.angle_alpha   90.00
_cell.angle_beta   90.00
_cell.angle_gamma   90.00
#
_symmetry.space_group_name_H-M   'P 1'
#
loop_
_entity.id
_entity.type
_entity.pdbx_description
1 polymer ?
#
loop_
_entity_poly.entity_id
_entity_poly.type
_entity_poly.pdbx_seq_one_letter_code
_entity_poly.pdbx_strand_id
1 'polypeptide(L)'
;MLSGGVNCSSRSSFDTPHPVNNPIVGARRQAALVFIFITVLIDVLAFGVIIPVLPHLVEEFVGGNTSSAAYWVGLFGTAFAIVQFFSAPIQGALSDRFGRRPVILLSCLGLGIDFIFMALAPNLAWLFVGRIISAVTSASFTTANAYIADITTPENRAKSFGMLGAAFGLGFIIGPVIGGLLGDIDHRLPFWVSAALALLNFVYGVFVLPESLPKERRSATFDWAHAKPMGSVHLLRNYPQIWGLVAVVFLANFAHYVYPSTFVLFADESFGWKEKQAGYVLAAVGILSVIVNAILVGKLVKRLGERRTILFGLSCGVVGFLIYGLAGTGWVFLAGLPISALWAIAAPSTQSLITRQVGPEMQGRIQGALSSLISLAGIAAPAVFAGSFGYFIGPTAPLRLPGIAFLIASALLACAVIVAWRYARTPVAAVSAIADPAL
;
A
#
# COMPACT_ATOMS: atom_id res chain seq x y z
N MET A 1 -76.23 6.26 27.90
CA MET A 1 -75.94 5.32 29.00
C MET A 1 -74.63 4.62 28.66
N LEU A 2 -73.62 4.78 29.52
CA LEU A 2 -72.43 3.96 29.79
C LEU A 2 -71.46 3.74 28.59
N SER A 3 -70.36 4.53 28.40
CA SER A 3 -69.11 4.62 29.17
C SER A 3 -68.43 3.27 29.35
N GLY A 4 -67.37 3.07 28.65
CA GLY A 4 -66.43 1.98 28.82
C GLY A 4 -65.08 2.36 28.22
N GLY A 5 -64.31 3.19 28.94
CA GLY A 5 -62.93 3.47 28.61
C GLY A 5 -62.03 2.27 28.90
N VAL A 6 -61.27 1.80 27.94
CA VAL A 6 -60.15 0.87 28.17
C VAL A 6 -58.86 1.65 28.05
N ASN A 7 -58.34 1.93 29.23
CA ASN A 7 -56.96 2.43 29.43
C ASN A 7 -55.99 1.31 29.14
N CYS A 8 -55.21 1.38 28.06
CA CYS A 8 -54.13 0.45 27.79
C CYS A 8 -52.80 1.24 27.82
N SER A 9 -52.35 1.53 29.04
CA SER A 9 -50.99 1.96 29.34
C SER A 9 -50.09 0.75 29.61
N SER A 10 -49.47 0.20 28.62
CA SER A 10 -48.29 -0.62 28.79
C SER A 10 -47.17 -0.07 27.91
N ARG A 11 -46.46 0.93 28.46
CA ARG A 11 -45.12 1.27 27.97
C ARG A 11 -44.22 0.10 28.31
N SER A 12 -43.97 -0.78 27.34
CA SER A 12 -42.79 -1.64 27.38
C SER A 12 -41.55 -0.73 27.14
N SER A 13 -40.87 -0.42 28.22
CA SER A 13 -39.52 0.09 28.19
C SER A 13 -38.64 -0.95 27.50
N PHE A 14 -38.35 -0.72 26.23
CA PHE A 14 -37.21 -1.39 25.60
C PHE A 14 -35.98 -0.88 26.33
N ASP A 15 -35.50 -1.63 27.31
CA ASP A 15 -34.18 -1.54 27.88
C ASP A 15 -33.17 -1.79 26.74
N THR A 16 -32.69 -0.72 26.14
CA THR A 16 -31.45 -0.78 25.32
C THR A 16 -30.34 -1.18 26.29
N PRO A 17 -29.65 -2.30 26.07
CA PRO A 17 -28.54 -2.66 26.93
C PRO A 17 -27.48 -1.55 26.78
N HIS A 18 -27.30 -0.75 27.82
CA HIS A 18 -26.16 0.14 27.98
C HIS A 18 -24.88 -0.69 27.74
N PRO A 19 -23.92 -0.21 26.94
CA PRO A 19 -22.65 -0.89 26.81
C PRO A 19 -22.01 -0.97 28.19
N VAL A 20 -21.97 -2.17 28.76
CA VAL A 20 -21.27 -2.43 30.02
C VAL A 20 -19.82 -2.09 29.77
N ASN A 21 -19.37 -0.98 30.34
CA ASN A 21 -17.98 -0.52 30.34
C ASN A 21 -17.18 -1.49 31.22
N ASN A 22 -16.92 -2.70 30.72
CA ASN A 22 -16.11 -3.68 31.42
C ASN A 22 -14.63 -3.34 31.15
N PRO A 23 -13.86 -2.85 32.13
CA PRO A 23 -12.48 -2.41 31.95
C PRO A 23 -11.56 -3.53 31.42
N ILE A 24 -11.89 -4.78 31.73
CA ILE A 24 -11.16 -5.96 31.23
C ILE A 24 -11.33 -6.12 29.72
N VAL A 25 -12.53 -5.87 29.19
CA VAL A 25 -12.81 -5.92 27.76
C VAL A 25 -12.12 -4.77 27.02
N GLY A 26 -12.09 -3.59 27.64
CA GLY A 26 -11.37 -2.42 27.11
C GLY A 26 -9.86 -2.67 27.03
N ALA A 27 -9.24 -3.18 28.08
CA ALA A 27 -7.81 -3.49 28.14
C ALA A 27 -7.42 -4.58 27.10
N ARG A 28 -8.20 -5.62 26.94
CA ARG A 28 -7.96 -6.67 25.91
C ARG A 28 -8.07 -6.13 24.49
N ARG A 29 -9.02 -5.25 24.21
CA ARG A 29 -9.15 -4.58 22.88
C ARG A 29 -7.94 -3.68 22.58
N GLN A 30 -7.48 -2.93 23.57
CA GLN A 30 -6.32 -2.05 23.44
C GLN A 30 -5.04 -2.87 23.20
N ALA A 31 -4.83 -3.95 23.93
CA ALA A 31 -3.71 -4.87 23.71
C ALA A 31 -3.73 -5.49 22.30
N ALA A 32 -4.92 -5.86 21.79
CA ALA A 32 -5.07 -6.38 20.44
C ALA A 32 -4.75 -5.33 19.36
N LEU A 33 -5.14 -4.07 19.55
CA LEU A 33 -4.79 -2.98 18.64
C LEU A 33 -3.27 -2.73 18.60
N VAL A 34 -2.62 -2.71 19.75
CA VAL A 34 -1.16 -2.57 19.84
C VAL A 34 -0.47 -3.76 19.17
N PHE A 35 -0.96 -4.98 19.37
CA PHE A 35 -0.43 -6.16 18.70
C PHE A 35 -0.51 -6.04 17.17
N ILE A 36 -1.69 -5.70 16.62
CA ILE A 36 -1.87 -5.56 15.17
C ILE A 36 -0.98 -4.43 14.62
N PHE A 37 -0.83 -3.34 15.36
CA PHE A 37 0.10 -2.26 14.97
C PHE A 37 1.54 -2.79 14.86
N ILE A 38 2.01 -3.53 15.86
CA ILE A 38 3.36 -4.13 15.89
C ILE A 38 3.50 -5.14 14.74
N THR A 39 2.50 -5.99 14.52
CA THR A 39 2.50 -6.98 13.42
C THR A 39 2.65 -6.30 12.07
N VAL A 40 1.83 -5.31 11.77
CA VAL A 40 1.90 -4.58 10.50
C VAL A 40 3.22 -3.81 10.37
N LEU A 41 3.69 -3.20 11.46
CA LEU A 41 4.99 -2.51 11.47
C LEU A 41 6.13 -3.47 11.12
N ILE A 42 6.18 -4.66 11.74
CA ILE A 42 7.21 -5.67 11.50
C ILE A 42 7.12 -6.20 10.05
N ASP A 43 5.92 -6.49 9.56
CA ASP A 43 5.72 -6.98 8.19
C ASP A 43 6.20 -5.95 7.16
N VAL A 44 5.83 -4.67 7.33
CA VAL A 44 6.25 -3.61 6.40
C VAL A 44 7.74 -3.30 6.56
N LEU A 45 8.27 -3.34 7.78
CA LEU A 45 9.70 -3.17 8.04
C LEU A 45 10.49 -4.30 7.35
N ALA A 46 10.09 -5.56 7.53
CA ALA A 46 10.73 -6.70 6.90
C ALA A 46 10.71 -6.61 5.36
N PHE A 47 9.59 -6.15 4.77
CA PHE A 47 9.52 -5.85 3.35
C PHE A 47 10.48 -4.71 2.96
N GLY A 48 10.50 -3.62 3.74
CA GLY A 48 11.37 -2.46 3.51
C GLY A 48 12.86 -2.78 3.59
N VAL A 49 13.25 -3.69 4.49
CA VAL A 49 14.63 -4.17 4.66
C VAL A 49 15.18 -4.81 3.39
N ILE A 50 14.34 -5.50 2.63
CA ILE A 50 14.75 -6.24 1.42
C ILE A 50 14.93 -5.31 0.22
N ILE A 51 14.22 -4.18 0.16
CA ILE A 51 14.23 -3.30 -1.01
C ILE A 51 15.64 -2.89 -1.46
N PRO A 52 16.56 -2.40 -0.60
CA PRO A 52 17.88 -2.01 -1.02
C PRO A 52 18.83 -3.18 -1.35
N VAL A 53 18.51 -4.39 -0.91
CA VAL A 53 19.45 -5.54 -0.93
C VAL A 53 19.13 -6.56 -2.01
N LEU A 54 17.85 -6.86 -2.25
CA LEU A 54 17.45 -7.88 -3.22
C LEU A 54 18.02 -7.64 -4.62
N PRO A 55 18.03 -6.40 -5.17
CA PRO A 55 18.59 -6.14 -6.49
C PRO A 55 20.07 -6.49 -6.59
N HIS A 56 20.89 -6.16 -5.57
CA HIS A 56 22.31 -6.46 -5.55
C HIS A 56 22.59 -7.97 -5.37
N LEU A 57 21.79 -8.67 -4.55
CA LEU A 57 21.89 -10.12 -4.45
C LEU A 57 21.53 -10.82 -5.78
N VAL A 58 20.56 -10.29 -6.52
CA VAL A 58 20.23 -10.76 -7.88
C VAL A 58 21.39 -10.49 -8.83
N GLU A 59 22.01 -9.32 -8.75
CA GLU A 59 23.15 -8.92 -9.57
C GLU A 59 24.37 -9.83 -9.33
N GLU A 60 24.64 -10.19 -8.07
CA GLU A 60 25.68 -11.15 -7.70
C GLU A 60 25.46 -12.50 -8.40
N PHE A 61 24.23 -13.03 -8.39
CA PHE A 61 23.90 -14.31 -9.03
C PHE A 61 23.95 -14.29 -10.56
N VAL A 62 23.85 -13.13 -11.20
CA VAL A 62 24.02 -13.01 -12.66
C VAL A 62 25.44 -12.59 -13.05
N GLY A 63 26.41 -12.70 -12.14
CA GLY A 63 27.83 -12.43 -12.41
C GLY A 63 28.16 -10.93 -12.52
N GLY A 64 27.45 -10.07 -11.81
CA GLY A 64 27.69 -8.62 -11.77
C GLY A 64 27.12 -7.87 -12.98
N ASN A 65 26.23 -8.46 -13.77
CA ASN A 65 25.64 -7.82 -14.93
C ASN A 65 24.35 -7.09 -14.53
N THR A 66 24.42 -5.78 -14.34
CA THR A 66 23.31 -4.93 -13.92
C THR A 66 22.11 -4.96 -14.87
N SER A 67 22.34 -5.04 -16.20
CA SER A 67 21.27 -5.17 -17.19
C SER A 67 20.48 -6.47 -17.01
N SER A 68 21.18 -7.60 -16.86
CA SER A 68 20.56 -8.90 -16.58
C SER A 68 19.84 -8.90 -15.23
N ALA A 69 20.45 -8.31 -14.20
CA ALA A 69 19.84 -8.17 -12.89
C ALA A 69 18.52 -7.42 -12.95
N ALA A 70 18.45 -6.34 -13.74
CA ALA A 70 17.24 -5.57 -13.90
C ALA A 70 16.09 -6.41 -14.48
N TYR A 71 16.32 -7.23 -15.49
CA TYR A 71 15.29 -8.13 -16.04
C TYR A 71 14.78 -9.14 -14.99
N TRP A 72 15.69 -9.70 -14.19
CA TRP A 72 15.31 -10.64 -13.13
C TRP A 72 14.52 -9.94 -12.01
N VAL A 73 14.93 -8.74 -11.58
CA VAL A 73 14.20 -7.94 -10.58
C VAL A 73 12.80 -7.61 -11.09
N GLY A 74 12.66 -7.23 -12.36
CA GLY A 74 11.38 -6.99 -13.00
C GLY A 74 10.49 -8.24 -13.04
N LEU A 75 11.07 -9.40 -13.40
CA LEU A 75 10.38 -10.69 -13.40
C LEU A 75 9.91 -11.08 -11.99
N PHE A 76 10.78 -10.94 -10.98
CA PHE A 76 10.46 -11.25 -9.59
C PHE A 76 9.34 -10.34 -9.06
N GLY A 77 9.40 -9.04 -9.35
CA GLY A 77 8.37 -8.09 -8.96
C GLY A 77 7.02 -8.39 -9.62
N THR A 78 7.02 -8.67 -10.92
CA THR A 78 5.82 -9.03 -11.67
C THR A 78 5.21 -10.35 -11.20
N ALA A 79 6.02 -11.40 -11.03
CA ALA A 79 5.56 -12.69 -10.53
C ALA A 79 4.99 -12.59 -9.12
N PHE A 80 5.67 -11.87 -8.22
CA PHE A 80 5.17 -11.56 -6.88
C PHE A 80 3.81 -10.89 -6.94
N ALA A 81 3.66 -9.83 -7.74
CA ALA A 81 2.41 -9.07 -7.83
C ALA A 81 1.26 -9.90 -8.43
N ILE A 82 1.53 -10.76 -9.42
CA ILE A 82 0.54 -11.68 -9.99
C ILE A 82 0.04 -12.64 -8.90
N VAL A 83 0.96 -13.31 -8.21
CA VAL A 83 0.58 -14.29 -7.19
C VAL A 83 -0.15 -13.61 -6.04
N GLN A 84 0.32 -12.46 -5.57
CA GLN A 84 -0.33 -11.69 -4.52
C GLN A 84 -1.73 -11.24 -4.92
N PHE A 85 -1.94 -10.82 -6.18
CA PHE A 85 -3.24 -10.40 -6.70
C PHE A 85 -4.31 -11.49 -6.57
N PHE A 86 -3.95 -12.75 -6.80
CA PHE A 86 -4.86 -13.88 -6.63
C PHE A 86 -4.93 -14.38 -5.18
N SER A 87 -3.80 -14.34 -4.46
CA SER A 87 -3.72 -14.86 -3.09
C SER A 87 -4.44 -13.99 -2.08
N ALA A 88 -4.41 -12.66 -2.23
CA ALA A 88 -4.99 -11.74 -1.25
C ALA A 88 -6.51 -11.92 -1.04
N PRO A 89 -7.37 -12.04 -2.08
CA PRO A 89 -8.78 -12.33 -1.89
C PRO A 89 -9.04 -13.72 -1.30
N ILE A 90 -8.23 -14.73 -1.68
CA ILE A 90 -8.33 -16.09 -1.14
C ILE A 90 -8.03 -16.08 0.36
N GLN A 91 -6.97 -15.42 0.79
CA GLN A 91 -6.64 -15.28 2.21
C GLN A 91 -7.71 -14.50 2.98
N GLY A 92 -8.30 -13.46 2.37
CA GLY A 92 -9.47 -12.77 2.92
C GLY A 92 -10.61 -13.75 3.20
N ALA A 93 -11.01 -14.53 2.20
CA ALA A 93 -12.09 -15.54 2.34
C ALA A 93 -11.73 -16.66 3.35
N LEU A 94 -10.48 -17.09 3.40
CA LEU A 94 -9.99 -18.03 4.42
C LEU A 94 -10.10 -17.42 5.83
N SER A 95 -9.79 -16.15 5.98
CA SER A 95 -9.91 -15.46 7.28
C SER A 95 -11.35 -15.26 7.72
N ASP A 96 -12.30 -15.13 6.78
CA ASP A 96 -13.74 -15.09 7.06
C ASP A 96 -14.28 -16.45 7.51
N ARG A 97 -13.68 -17.55 7.03
CA ARG A 97 -14.12 -18.91 7.36
C ARG A 97 -13.45 -19.46 8.61
N PHE A 98 -12.12 -19.36 8.71
CA PHE A 98 -11.35 -19.99 9.79
C PHE A 98 -11.12 -19.07 10.98
N GLY A 99 -11.35 -17.78 10.82
CA GLY A 99 -11.04 -16.72 11.78
C GLY A 99 -9.83 -15.90 11.35
N ARG A 100 -9.72 -14.70 11.90
CA ARG A 100 -8.63 -13.75 11.56
C ARG A 100 -7.28 -14.19 12.11
N ARG A 101 -7.28 -14.64 13.38
CA ARG A 101 -6.07 -15.03 14.10
C ARG A 101 -5.25 -16.11 13.39
N PRO A 102 -5.80 -17.28 12.98
CA PRO A 102 -5.02 -18.32 12.33
C PRO A 102 -4.37 -17.84 11.03
N VAL A 103 -5.07 -17.01 10.25
CA VAL A 103 -4.57 -16.51 8.96
C VAL A 103 -3.43 -15.52 9.16
N ILE A 104 -3.54 -14.59 10.13
CA ILE A 104 -2.45 -13.66 10.48
C ILE A 104 -1.23 -14.44 10.96
N LEU A 105 -1.40 -15.39 11.86
CA LEU A 105 -0.28 -16.20 12.37
C LEU A 105 0.39 -17.01 11.27
N LEU A 106 -0.39 -17.64 10.39
CA LEU A 106 0.14 -18.40 9.26
C LEU A 106 0.91 -17.49 8.29
N SER A 107 0.43 -16.26 8.06
CA SER A 107 1.14 -15.26 7.24
C SER A 107 2.48 -14.88 7.87
N CYS A 108 2.53 -14.59 9.18
CA CYS A 108 3.79 -14.27 9.87
C CYS A 108 4.78 -15.44 9.84
N LEU A 109 4.29 -16.67 10.07
CA LEU A 109 5.12 -17.88 9.99
C LEU A 109 5.66 -18.09 8.59
N GLY A 110 4.79 -18.01 7.57
CA GLY A 110 5.15 -18.17 6.17
C GLY A 110 6.18 -17.14 5.72
N LEU A 111 6.03 -15.89 6.13
CA LEU A 111 6.98 -14.82 5.86
C LEU A 111 8.34 -15.08 6.53
N GLY A 112 8.35 -15.55 7.78
CA GLY A 112 9.58 -15.91 8.49
C GLY A 112 10.33 -17.07 7.81
N ILE A 113 9.61 -18.11 7.38
CA ILE A 113 10.18 -19.24 6.63
C ILE A 113 10.72 -18.78 5.27
N ASP A 114 9.98 -17.93 4.56
CA ASP A 114 10.41 -17.35 3.29
C ASP A 114 11.73 -16.60 3.42
N PHE A 115 11.89 -15.76 4.43
CA PHE A 115 13.14 -15.02 4.65
C PHE A 115 14.32 -15.94 4.97
N ILE A 116 14.11 -17.02 5.72
CA ILE A 116 15.17 -18.05 5.91
C ILE A 116 15.51 -18.68 4.57
N PHE A 117 14.48 -19.02 3.79
CA PHE A 117 14.66 -19.63 2.48
C PHE A 117 15.46 -18.73 1.53
N MET A 118 15.14 -17.41 1.52
CA MET A 118 15.88 -16.43 0.73
C MET A 118 17.29 -16.19 1.25
N ALA A 119 17.53 -16.18 2.57
CA ALA A 119 18.87 -16.07 3.15
C ALA A 119 19.78 -17.24 2.78
N LEU A 120 19.21 -18.43 2.64
CA LEU A 120 19.93 -19.65 2.26
C LEU A 120 19.97 -19.90 0.75
N ALA A 121 19.36 -19.04 -0.07
CA ALA A 121 19.25 -19.27 -1.50
C ALA A 121 20.63 -19.37 -2.17
N PRO A 122 20.91 -20.49 -2.89
CA PRO A 122 22.18 -20.68 -3.58
C PRO A 122 22.19 -20.12 -5.00
N ASN A 123 21.03 -19.74 -5.55
CA ASN A 123 20.87 -19.27 -6.91
C ASN A 123 19.53 -18.52 -7.12
N LEU A 124 19.36 -17.93 -8.30
CA LEU A 124 18.16 -17.17 -8.68
C LEU A 124 16.86 -17.99 -8.63
N ALA A 125 16.89 -19.27 -8.97
CA ALA A 125 15.69 -20.10 -8.96
C ALA A 125 15.14 -20.27 -7.53
N TRP A 126 16.02 -20.42 -6.55
CA TRP A 126 15.64 -20.46 -5.13
C TRP A 126 15.07 -19.09 -4.67
N LEU A 127 15.72 -17.98 -5.02
CA LEU A 127 15.18 -16.65 -4.73
C LEU A 127 13.81 -16.47 -5.35
N PHE A 128 13.60 -16.93 -6.58
CA PHE A 128 12.29 -16.86 -7.26
C PHE A 128 11.22 -17.65 -6.51
N VAL A 129 11.52 -18.88 -6.08
CA VAL A 129 10.60 -19.69 -5.28
C VAL A 129 10.27 -19.01 -3.96
N GLY A 130 11.26 -18.43 -3.27
CA GLY A 130 11.04 -17.61 -2.07
C GLY A 130 10.07 -16.46 -2.36
N ARG A 131 10.27 -15.72 -3.44
CA ARG A 131 9.36 -14.64 -3.84
C ARG A 131 7.90 -15.09 -4.08
N ILE A 132 7.71 -16.30 -4.60
CA ILE A 132 6.37 -16.88 -4.77
C ILE A 132 5.75 -17.25 -3.41
N ILE A 133 6.53 -17.86 -2.51
CA ILE A 133 6.08 -18.17 -1.14
C ILE A 133 5.67 -16.87 -0.41
N SER A 134 6.52 -15.85 -0.48
CA SER A 134 6.26 -14.53 0.09
C SER A 134 4.95 -13.94 -0.43
N ALA A 135 4.71 -13.99 -1.75
CA ALA A 135 3.49 -13.47 -2.36
C ALA A 135 2.22 -14.21 -1.89
N VAL A 136 2.32 -15.52 -1.69
CA VAL A 136 1.20 -16.33 -1.15
C VAL A 136 0.93 -15.99 0.31
N THR A 137 1.95 -15.68 1.11
CA THR A 137 1.81 -15.47 2.56
C THR A 137 1.61 -14.00 2.96
N SER A 138 1.81 -13.05 2.06
CA SER A 138 1.86 -11.61 2.34
C SER A 138 0.51 -10.90 2.57
N ALA A 139 -0.60 -11.62 2.71
CA ALA A 139 -1.92 -10.98 2.92
C ALA A 139 -2.24 -10.63 4.39
N SER A 140 -1.23 -10.60 5.27
CA SER A 140 -1.38 -10.14 6.65
C SER A 140 -2.02 -8.75 6.73
N PHE A 141 -1.66 -7.83 5.83
CA PHE A 141 -2.22 -6.48 5.80
C PHE A 141 -3.75 -6.47 5.54
N THR A 142 -4.24 -7.28 4.60
CA THR A 142 -5.67 -7.37 4.29
C THR A 142 -6.44 -7.94 5.49
N THR A 143 -5.91 -8.99 6.10
CA THR A 143 -6.52 -9.62 7.28
C THR A 143 -6.41 -8.72 8.52
N ALA A 144 -5.33 -7.93 8.68
CA ALA A 144 -5.17 -6.95 9.74
C ALA A 144 -6.22 -5.82 9.65
N ASN A 145 -6.50 -5.34 8.43
CA ASN A 145 -7.58 -4.37 8.21
C ASN A 145 -8.95 -4.93 8.63
N ALA A 146 -9.25 -6.17 8.27
CA ALA A 146 -10.48 -6.84 8.67
C ALA A 146 -10.54 -7.05 10.20
N TYR A 147 -9.44 -7.49 10.81
CA TYR A 147 -9.32 -7.64 12.25
C TYR A 147 -9.62 -6.33 13.00
N ILE A 148 -9.03 -5.20 12.55
CA ILE A 148 -9.32 -3.89 13.15
C ILE A 148 -10.79 -3.50 12.99
N ALA A 149 -11.38 -3.75 11.81
CA ALA A 149 -12.80 -3.49 11.59
C ALA A 149 -13.69 -4.27 12.55
N ASP A 150 -13.29 -5.51 12.91
CA ASP A 150 -14.04 -6.37 13.82
C ASP A 150 -13.98 -5.89 15.28
N ILE A 151 -12.83 -5.35 15.74
CA ILE A 151 -12.62 -4.99 17.16
C ILE A 151 -12.88 -3.51 17.47
N THR A 152 -13.05 -2.65 16.45
CA THR A 152 -13.23 -1.21 16.65
C THR A 152 -14.67 -0.78 16.48
N THR A 153 -15.11 0.17 17.35
CA THR A 153 -16.40 0.82 17.18
C THR A 153 -16.36 1.81 15.99
N PRO A 154 -17.50 2.15 15.37
CA PRO A 154 -17.56 3.10 14.26
C PRO A 154 -16.83 4.42 14.54
N GLU A 155 -16.94 4.93 15.78
CA GLU A 155 -16.36 6.21 16.21
C GLU A 155 -14.82 6.15 16.25
N ASN A 156 -14.24 5.01 16.64
CA ASN A 156 -12.79 4.82 16.79
C ASN A 156 -12.13 4.21 15.55
N ARG A 157 -12.93 3.77 14.56
CA ARG A 157 -12.44 3.05 13.38
C ARG A 157 -11.45 3.88 12.58
N ALA A 158 -11.73 5.16 12.34
CA ALA A 158 -10.85 6.05 11.61
C ALA A 158 -9.48 6.21 12.30
N LYS A 159 -9.46 6.33 13.63
CA LYS A 159 -8.22 6.42 14.43
C LYS A 159 -7.41 5.13 14.33
N SER A 160 -8.06 3.98 14.39
CA SER A 160 -7.38 2.67 14.34
C SER A 160 -6.79 2.37 12.95
N PHE A 161 -7.50 2.72 11.86
CA PHE A 161 -6.92 2.66 10.52
C PHE A 161 -5.78 3.67 10.32
N GLY A 162 -5.87 4.85 10.94
CA GLY A 162 -4.77 5.82 10.98
C GLY A 162 -3.50 5.25 11.63
N MET A 163 -3.64 4.44 12.69
CA MET A 163 -2.51 3.73 13.30
C MET A 163 -1.86 2.74 12.34
N LEU A 164 -2.65 1.97 11.55
CA LEU A 164 -2.08 1.09 10.53
C LEU A 164 -1.30 1.86 9.47
N GLY A 165 -1.85 3.00 9.03
CA GLY A 165 -1.13 3.88 8.10
C GLY A 165 0.18 4.39 8.67
N ALA A 166 0.21 4.72 9.99
CA ALA A 166 1.44 5.10 10.68
C ALA A 166 2.44 3.95 10.77
N ALA A 167 1.98 2.72 11.08
CA ALA A 167 2.84 1.54 11.09
C ALA A 167 3.47 1.29 9.72
N PHE A 168 2.67 1.42 8.65
CA PHE A 168 3.13 1.30 7.27
C PHE A 168 4.20 2.37 6.95
N GLY A 169 3.93 3.64 7.27
CA GLY A 169 4.87 4.74 7.04
C GLY A 169 6.19 4.55 7.80
N LEU A 170 6.13 4.16 9.08
CA LEU A 170 7.32 3.91 9.88
C LEU A 170 8.13 2.72 9.36
N GLY A 171 7.46 1.61 9.00
CA GLY A 171 8.13 0.45 8.44
C GLY A 171 8.85 0.76 7.11
N PHE A 172 8.23 1.56 6.24
CA PHE A 172 8.84 2.03 4.99
C PHE A 172 9.97 3.04 5.15
N ILE A 173 10.04 3.75 6.28
CA ILE A 173 11.17 4.65 6.60
C ILE A 173 12.32 3.86 7.22
N ILE A 174 12.01 3.06 8.24
CA ILE A 174 13.02 2.35 9.04
C ILE A 174 13.58 1.15 8.29
N GLY A 175 12.72 0.41 7.54
CA GLY A 175 13.10 -0.80 6.81
C GLY A 175 14.28 -0.61 5.87
N PRO A 176 14.22 0.31 4.90
CA PRO A 176 15.33 0.54 3.97
C PRO A 176 16.62 1.00 4.65
N VAL A 177 16.54 1.75 5.78
CA VAL A 177 17.73 2.13 6.55
C VAL A 177 18.40 0.90 7.14
N ILE A 178 17.62 0.07 7.82
CA ILE A 178 18.14 -1.17 8.42
C ILE A 178 18.68 -2.09 7.31
N GLY A 179 17.91 -2.24 6.23
CA GLY A 179 18.30 -3.06 5.08
C GLY A 179 19.60 -2.58 4.44
N GLY A 180 19.73 -1.27 4.24
CA GLY A 180 20.96 -0.68 3.69
C GLY A 180 22.17 -0.83 4.61
N LEU A 181 21.99 -0.64 5.94
CA LEU A 181 23.09 -0.81 6.90
C LEU A 181 23.53 -2.27 7.04
N LEU A 182 22.59 -3.21 7.07
CA LEU A 182 22.89 -4.63 7.19
C LEU A 182 23.42 -5.19 5.87
N GLY A 183 22.89 -4.72 4.72
CA GLY A 183 23.32 -5.13 3.39
C GLY A 183 24.75 -4.70 3.06
N ASP A 184 25.17 -3.53 3.57
CA ASP A 184 26.55 -3.03 3.47
C ASP A 184 27.57 -3.94 4.18
N ILE A 185 27.11 -4.76 5.16
CA ILE A 185 27.94 -5.75 5.87
C ILE A 185 27.90 -7.09 5.12
N ASP A 186 26.73 -7.59 4.81
CA ASP A 186 26.48 -8.84 4.10
C ASP A 186 25.09 -8.83 3.48
N HIS A 187 24.97 -9.15 2.17
CA HIS A 187 23.70 -9.13 1.42
C HIS A 187 22.66 -10.12 1.97
N ARG A 188 23.03 -11.12 2.75
CA ARG A 188 22.12 -12.11 3.34
C ARG A 188 21.66 -11.73 4.75
N LEU A 189 22.42 -10.88 5.45
CA LEU A 189 22.12 -10.48 6.82
C LEU A 189 20.72 -9.83 6.98
N PRO A 190 20.27 -8.95 6.05
CA PRO A 190 18.91 -8.39 6.08
C PRO A 190 17.80 -9.43 6.08
N PHE A 191 17.98 -10.53 5.34
CA PHE A 191 17.00 -11.63 5.29
C PHE A 191 16.95 -12.38 6.63
N TRP A 192 18.10 -12.66 7.27
CA TRP A 192 18.16 -13.28 8.59
C TRP A 192 17.48 -12.43 9.66
N VAL A 193 17.71 -11.11 9.65
CA VAL A 193 17.08 -10.20 10.59
C VAL A 193 15.57 -10.12 10.34
N SER A 194 15.13 -10.07 9.08
CA SER A 194 13.71 -10.09 8.73
C SER A 194 13.04 -11.40 9.13
N ALA A 195 13.72 -12.53 8.95
CA ALA A 195 13.25 -13.84 9.41
C ALA A 195 13.05 -13.86 10.93
N ALA A 196 14.05 -13.40 11.68
CA ALA A 196 13.98 -13.34 13.14
C ALA A 196 12.81 -12.46 13.59
N LEU A 197 12.63 -11.26 13.00
CA LEU A 197 11.53 -10.36 13.31
C LEU A 197 10.16 -10.99 13.01
N ALA A 198 9.99 -11.62 11.84
CA ALA A 198 8.73 -12.26 11.45
C ALA A 198 8.40 -13.46 12.36
N LEU A 199 9.39 -14.30 12.70
CA LEU A 199 9.19 -15.44 13.60
C LEU A 199 8.94 -15.00 15.05
N LEU A 200 9.61 -13.96 15.54
CA LEU A 200 9.32 -13.36 16.84
C LEU A 200 7.91 -12.81 16.89
N ASN A 201 7.46 -12.15 15.81
CA ASN A 201 6.09 -11.67 15.68
C ASN A 201 5.08 -12.82 15.67
N PHE A 202 5.37 -13.92 14.97
CA PHE A 202 4.55 -15.14 15.02
C PHE A 202 4.44 -15.68 16.44
N VAL A 203 5.56 -15.89 17.13
CA VAL A 203 5.60 -16.40 18.52
C VAL A 203 4.82 -15.46 19.44
N TYR A 204 5.06 -14.15 19.37
CA TYR A 204 4.33 -13.15 20.13
C TYR A 204 2.82 -13.23 19.87
N GLY A 205 2.42 -13.38 18.60
CA GLY A 205 1.02 -13.52 18.20
C GLY A 205 0.34 -14.77 18.73
N VAL A 206 1.05 -15.89 18.81
CA VAL A 206 0.52 -17.13 19.37
C VAL A 206 0.04 -16.93 20.83
N PHE A 207 0.78 -16.13 21.61
CA PHE A 207 0.45 -15.90 23.02
C PHE A 207 -0.48 -14.70 23.25
N VAL A 208 -0.44 -13.68 22.42
CA VAL A 208 -1.07 -12.37 22.69
C VAL A 208 -2.29 -12.09 21.82
N LEU A 209 -2.33 -12.58 20.56
CA LEU A 209 -3.41 -12.25 19.63
C LEU A 209 -4.70 -13.05 19.95
N PRO A 210 -5.78 -12.40 20.42
CA PRO A 210 -7.08 -13.07 20.54
C PRO A 210 -7.75 -13.22 19.16
N GLU A 211 -8.72 -14.09 19.05
CA GLU A 211 -9.57 -14.17 17.85
C GLU A 211 -10.58 -13.01 17.84
N SER A 212 -10.68 -12.31 16.70
CA SER A 212 -11.62 -11.19 16.54
C SER A 212 -12.96 -11.62 15.97
N LEU A 213 -13.01 -12.73 15.19
CA LEU A 213 -14.19 -13.20 14.51
C LEU A 213 -14.81 -14.38 15.26
N PRO A 214 -15.92 -14.18 16.02
CA PRO A 214 -16.63 -15.25 16.71
C PRO A 214 -17.08 -16.35 15.75
N LYS A 215 -17.15 -17.60 16.23
CA LYS A 215 -17.51 -18.76 15.41
C LYS A 215 -18.86 -18.60 14.71
N GLU A 216 -19.80 -17.92 15.36
CA GLU A 216 -21.17 -17.68 14.89
C GLU A 216 -21.22 -16.70 13.69
N ARG A 217 -20.19 -15.88 13.53
CA ARG A 217 -20.07 -14.90 12.42
C ARG A 217 -19.19 -15.39 11.28
N ARG A 218 -18.58 -16.57 11.41
CA ARG A 218 -17.74 -17.16 10.37
C ARG A 218 -18.59 -17.66 9.20
N SER A 219 -18.08 -17.50 8.00
CA SER A 219 -18.72 -18.06 6.80
C SER A 219 -18.78 -19.57 6.88
N ALA A 220 -19.97 -20.16 6.72
CA ALA A 220 -20.16 -21.62 6.74
C ALA A 220 -19.48 -22.30 5.54
N THR A 221 -19.47 -21.61 4.39
CA THR A 221 -18.89 -22.11 3.12
C THR A 221 -17.84 -21.14 2.58
N PHE A 222 -16.86 -21.66 1.86
CA PHE A 222 -15.92 -20.83 1.13
C PHE A 222 -16.60 -20.28 -0.12
N ASP A 223 -16.74 -18.96 -0.21
CA ASP A 223 -17.41 -18.31 -1.33
C ASP A 223 -16.38 -17.83 -2.38
N TRP A 224 -16.28 -18.59 -3.45
CA TRP A 224 -15.45 -18.27 -4.61
C TRP A 224 -15.88 -16.98 -5.33
N ALA A 225 -17.12 -16.55 -5.19
CA ALA A 225 -17.60 -15.32 -5.82
C ALA A 225 -16.97 -14.08 -5.17
N HIS A 226 -16.77 -14.12 -3.85
CA HIS A 226 -16.07 -13.05 -3.11
C HIS A 226 -14.54 -13.12 -3.25
N ALA A 227 -13.99 -14.26 -3.63
CA ALA A 227 -12.56 -14.46 -3.87
C ALA A 227 -12.08 -14.00 -5.28
N LYS A 228 -12.97 -13.38 -6.09
CA LYS A 228 -12.60 -12.89 -7.44
C LYS A 228 -11.94 -11.51 -7.38
N PRO A 229 -10.66 -11.37 -7.76
CA PRO A 229 -9.93 -10.09 -7.65
C PRO A 229 -10.51 -8.98 -8.54
N MET A 230 -11.16 -9.32 -9.66
CA MET A 230 -11.71 -8.36 -10.64
C MET A 230 -13.18 -8.00 -10.40
N GLY A 231 -13.87 -8.64 -9.42
CA GLY A 231 -15.31 -8.43 -9.22
C GLY A 231 -15.70 -6.98 -8.94
N SER A 232 -14.83 -6.25 -8.23
CA SER A 232 -15.08 -4.86 -7.89
C SER A 232 -14.81 -3.88 -9.04
N VAL A 233 -13.94 -4.22 -10.00
CA VAL A 233 -13.58 -3.31 -11.12
C VAL A 233 -14.76 -3.07 -12.04
N HIS A 234 -15.61 -4.09 -12.25
CA HIS A 234 -16.82 -3.95 -13.06
C HIS A 234 -17.79 -2.89 -12.51
N LEU A 235 -17.76 -2.69 -11.19
CA LEU A 235 -18.58 -1.67 -10.53
C LEU A 235 -18.26 -0.25 -10.99
N LEU A 236 -17.01 0.05 -11.32
CA LEU A 236 -16.59 1.37 -11.81
C LEU A 236 -17.34 1.77 -13.09
N ARG A 237 -17.82 0.80 -13.88
CA ARG A 237 -18.58 1.03 -15.10
C ARG A 237 -19.87 1.83 -14.84
N ASN A 238 -20.43 1.71 -13.65
CA ASN A 238 -21.65 2.41 -13.25
C ASN A 238 -21.40 3.84 -12.80
N TYR A 239 -20.14 4.28 -12.69
CA TYR A 239 -19.74 5.60 -12.21
C TYR A 239 -18.84 6.32 -13.20
N PRO A 240 -19.34 6.68 -14.39
CA PRO A 240 -18.52 7.31 -15.43
C PRO A 240 -17.90 8.64 -15.00
N GLN A 241 -18.52 9.34 -14.05
CA GLN A 241 -18.03 10.62 -13.52
C GLN A 241 -16.68 10.51 -12.80
N ILE A 242 -16.34 9.34 -12.23
CA ILE A 242 -15.07 9.14 -11.51
C ILE A 242 -13.96 8.52 -12.37
N TRP A 243 -14.24 8.10 -13.61
CA TRP A 243 -13.26 7.41 -14.47
C TRP A 243 -11.95 8.20 -14.65
N GLY A 244 -12.05 9.52 -14.82
CA GLY A 244 -10.87 10.37 -14.92
C GLY A 244 -10.02 10.34 -13.66
N LEU A 245 -10.64 10.38 -12.47
CA LEU A 245 -9.93 10.29 -11.19
C LEU A 245 -9.35 8.89 -10.96
N VAL A 246 -10.07 7.85 -11.37
CA VAL A 246 -9.59 6.45 -11.34
C VAL A 246 -8.35 6.28 -12.22
N ALA A 247 -8.35 6.87 -13.43
CA ALA A 247 -7.18 6.86 -14.31
C ALA A 247 -5.99 7.62 -13.68
N VAL A 248 -6.23 8.74 -13.01
CA VAL A 248 -5.18 9.47 -12.26
C VAL A 248 -4.59 8.59 -11.16
N VAL A 249 -5.43 7.89 -10.37
CA VAL A 249 -4.96 6.95 -9.33
C VAL A 249 -4.12 5.84 -9.94
N PHE A 250 -4.57 5.25 -11.05
CA PHE A 250 -3.84 4.19 -11.72
C PHE A 250 -2.47 4.66 -12.23
N LEU A 251 -2.42 5.76 -12.99
CA LEU A 251 -1.18 6.31 -13.56
C LEU A 251 -0.19 6.73 -12.47
N ALA A 252 -0.67 7.37 -11.41
CA ALA A 252 0.16 7.79 -10.29
C ALA A 252 0.75 6.58 -9.53
N ASN A 253 -0.06 5.55 -9.25
CA ASN A 253 0.44 4.33 -8.62
C ASN A 253 1.38 3.57 -9.55
N PHE A 254 1.09 3.49 -10.85
CA PHE A 254 2.00 2.89 -11.82
C PHE A 254 3.37 3.58 -11.77
N ALA A 255 3.40 4.92 -11.85
CA ALA A 255 4.65 5.70 -11.77
C ALA A 255 5.40 5.47 -10.45
N HIS A 256 4.68 5.29 -9.32
CA HIS A 256 5.29 5.05 -8.02
C HIS A 256 6.13 3.76 -7.97
N TYR A 257 5.74 2.74 -8.74
CA TYR A 257 6.47 1.47 -8.78
C TYR A 257 7.90 1.58 -9.35
N VAL A 258 8.31 2.73 -9.92
CA VAL A 258 9.70 2.95 -10.34
C VAL A 258 10.69 2.80 -9.18
N TYR A 259 10.31 3.20 -7.95
CA TYR A 259 11.19 3.08 -6.78
C TYR A 259 11.53 1.63 -6.44
N PRO A 260 10.58 0.75 -6.14
CA PRO A 260 10.90 -0.64 -5.79
C PRO A 260 11.40 -1.46 -6.98
N SER A 261 11.19 -0.99 -8.23
CA SER A 261 11.54 -1.76 -9.43
C SER A 261 12.93 -1.48 -9.96
N THR A 262 13.43 -0.24 -9.85
CA THR A 262 14.67 0.16 -10.55
C THR A 262 15.58 1.06 -9.74
N PHE A 263 15.07 1.77 -8.71
CA PHE A 263 15.84 2.82 -8.04
C PHE A 263 17.22 2.35 -7.56
N VAL A 264 17.30 1.16 -6.95
CA VAL A 264 18.55 0.66 -6.35
C VAL A 264 19.61 0.41 -7.41
N LEU A 265 19.27 -0.35 -8.46
CA LEU A 265 20.18 -0.62 -9.57
C LEU A 265 20.54 0.66 -10.36
N PHE A 266 19.58 1.57 -10.53
CA PHE A 266 19.84 2.88 -11.15
C PHE A 266 20.81 3.71 -10.33
N ALA A 267 20.67 3.72 -9.01
CA ALA A 267 21.50 4.50 -8.11
C ALA A 267 22.94 3.96 -8.06
N ASP A 268 23.10 2.64 -8.09
CA ASP A 268 24.43 2.02 -8.22
C ASP A 268 25.06 2.29 -9.58
N GLU A 269 24.34 2.03 -10.67
CA GLU A 269 24.81 2.23 -12.04
C GLU A 269 25.19 3.68 -12.36
N SER A 270 24.41 4.67 -11.84
CA SER A 270 24.57 6.09 -12.19
C SER A 270 25.48 6.83 -11.22
N PHE A 271 25.51 6.46 -9.94
CA PHE A 271 26.17 7.21 -8.88
C PHE A 271 27.11 6.38 -8.02
N GLY A 272 27.20 5.05 -8.22
CA GLY A 272 27.96 4.14 -7.38
C GLY A 272 27.38 4.00 -5.96
N TRP A 273 26.07 4.27 -5.79
CA TRP A 273 25.42 4.14 -4.49
C TRP A 273 25.08 2.69 -4.20
N LYS A 274 25.67 2.17 -3.15
CA LYS A 274 25.40 0.83 -2.63
C LYS A 274 24.17 0.84 -1.71
N GLU A 275 23.88 -0.29 -1.07
CA GLU A 275 22.69 -0.53 -0.25
C GLU A 275 22.45 0.55 0.81
N LYS A 276 23.53 0.97 1.46
CA LYS A 276 23.49 1.96 2.54
C LYS A 276 23.01 3.33 2.06
N GLN A 277 23.57 3.84 0.97
CA GLN A 277 23.16 5.13 0.40
C GLN A 277 21.74 5.04 -0.16
N ALA A 278 21.41 3.93 -0.86
CA ALA A 278 20.07 3.68 -1.36
C ALA A 278 19.04 3.63 -0.21
N GLY A 279 19.38 2.95 0.89
CA GLY A 279 18.55 2.89 2.10
C GLY A 279 18.27 4.27 2.70
N TYR A 280 19.30 5.13 2.83
CA TYR A 280 19.13 6.50 3.34
C TYR A 280 18.25 7.35 2.44
N VAL A 281 18.41 7.24 1.11
CA VAL A 281 17.58 8.00 0.16
C VAL A 281 16.12 7.55 0.23
N LEU A 282 15.85 6.26 0.30
CA LEU A 282 14.47 5.74 0.46
C LEU A 282 13.83 6.22 1.76
N ALA A 283 14.60 6.23 2.85
CA ALA A 283 14.14 6.80 4.12
C ALA A 283 13.85 8.30 4.02
N ALA A 284 14.72 9.06 3.35
CA ALA A 284 14.50 10.50 3.11
C ALA A 284 13.22 10.75 2.32
N VAL A 285 12.96 9.96 1.25
CA VAL A 285 11.69 9.99 0.50
C VAL A 285 10.50 9.74 1.43
N GLY A 286 10.59 8.72 2.29
CA GLY A 286 9.55 8.39 3.26
C GLY A 286 9.30 9.53 4.26
N ILE A 287 10.35 10.06 4.87
CA ILE A 287 10.28 11.17 5.84
C ILE A 287 9.65 12.40 5.20
N LEU A 288 10.14 12.81 4.03
CA LEU A 288 9.62 13.96 3.31
C LEU A 288 8.14 13.77 2.95
N SER A 289 7.75 12.56 2.53
CA SER A 289 6.34 12.24 2.23
C SER A 289 5.46 12.37 3.46
N VAL A 290 5.91 11.91 4.63
CA VAL A 290 5.19 12.06 5.90
C VAL A 290 5.04 13.53 6.27
N ILE A 291 6.13 14.31 6.20
CA ILE A 291 6.11 15.75 6.49
C ILE A 291 5.12 16.48 5.56
N VAL A 292 5.18 16.20 4.26
CA VAL A 292 4.29 16.81 3.27
C VAL A 292 2.83 16.45 3.54
N ASN A 293 2.53 15.17 3.79
CA ASN A 293 1.16 14.73 4.10
C ASN A 293 0.63 15.34 5.41
N ALA A 294 1.43 15.37 6.46
CA ALA A 294 1.00 15.88 7.76
C ALA A 294 0.81 17.41 7.79
N ILE A 295 1.69 18.16 7.10
CA ILE A 295 1.73 19.61 7.24
C ILE A 295 1.08 20.33 6.06
N LEU A 296 1.31 19.87 4.81
CA LEU A 296 0.98 20.61 3.60
C LEU A 296 -0.38 20.28 3.02
N VAL A 297 -0.84 19.01 3.07
CA VAL A 297 -2.09 18.59 2.45
C VAL A 297 -3.26 19.44 2.93
N GLY A 298 -3.47 19.53 4.25
CA GLY A 298 -4.61 20.28 4.82
C GLY A 298 -4.57 21.78 4.50
N LYS A 299 -3.37 22.39 4.50
CA LYS A 299 -3.18 23.82 4.20
C LYS A 299 -3.43 24.11 2.72
N LEU A 300 -2.90 23.26 1.82
CA LEU A 300 -3.05 23.45 0.39
C LEU A 300 -4.47 23.20 -0.08
N VAL A 301 -5.14 22.15 0.41
CA VAL A 301 -6.55 21.88 0.07
C VAL A 301 -7.47 23.02 0.53
N LYS A 302 -7.23 23.58 1.73
CA LYS A 302 -8.01 24.75 2.21
C LYS A 302 -7.80 26.01 1.36
N ARG A 303 -6.58 26.25 0.85
CA ARG A 303 -6.25 27.47 0.07
C ARG A 303 -6.56 27.35 -1.42
N LEU A 304 -6.23 26.22 -2.02
CA LEU A 304 -6.28 26.03 -3.48
C LEU A 304 -7.51 25.23 -3.93
N GLY A 305 -8.15 24.51 -3.01
CA GLY A 305 -9.15 23.49 -3.32
C GLY A 305 -8.52 22.19 -3.84
N GLU A 306 -9.31 21.11 -3.84
CA GLU A 306 -8.83 19.74 -4.16
C GLU A 306 -8.25 19.64 -5.58
N ARG A 307 -8.95 20.16 -6.58
CA ARG A 307 -8.51 20.09 -7.99
C ARG A 307 -7.13 20.73 -8.22
N ARG A 308 -6.93 21.97 -7.75
CA ARG A 308 -5.64 22.65 -7.93
C ARG A 308 -4.53 21.97 -7.14
N THR A 309 -4.85 21.42 -5.98
CA THR A 309 -3.92 20.68 -5.14
C THR A 309 -3.46 19.39 -5.84
N ILE A 310 -4.38 18.64 -6.48
CA ILE A 310 -4.04 17.47 -7.30
C ILE A 310 -3.10 17.85 -8.45
N LEU A 311 -3.46 18.88 -9.22
CA LEU A 311 -2.65 19.32 -10.36
C LEU A 311 -1.27 19.78 -9.92
N PHE A 312 -1.16 20.55 -8.86
CA PHE A 312 0.12 21.02 -8.31
C PHE A 312 0.99 19.83 -7.86
N GLY A 313 0.42 18.89 -7.07
CA GLY A 313 1.15 17.71 -6.60
C GLY A 313 1.66 16.83 -7.76
N LEU A 314 0.80 16.53 -8.72
CA LEU A 314 1.19 15.75 -9.91
C LEU A 314 2.27 16.46 -10.73
N SER A 315 2.17 17.77 -10.92
CA SER A 315 3.18 18.56 -11.64
C SER A 315 4.52 18.56 -10.92
N CYS A 316 4.53 18.65 -9.59
CA CYS A 316 5.76 18.48 -8.80
C CYS A 316 6.36 17.08 -8.99
N GLY A 317 5.53 16.03 -9.08
CA GLY A 317 5.97 14.68 -9.40
C GLY A 317 6.60 14.59 -10.79
N VAL A 318 5.99 15.21 -11.81
CA VAL A 318 6.55 15.27 -13.17
C VAL A 318 7.95 15.89 -13.14
N VAL A 319 8.09 17.07 -12.53
CA VAL A 319 9.37 17.77 -12.45
C VAL A 319 10.40 16.97 -11.63
N GLY A 320 10.00 16.42 -10.48
CA GLY A 320 10.87 15.62 -9.64
C GLY A 320 11.42 14.39 -10.35
N PHE A 321 10.56 13.63 -11.04
CA PHE A 321 10.99 12.45 -11.79
C PHE A 321 11.78 12.80 -13.05
N LEU A 322 11.50 13.94 -13.67
CA LEU A 322 12.32 14.45 -14.77
C LEU A 322 13.75 14.78 -14.28
N ILE A 323 13.87 15.43 -13.11
CA ILE A 323 15.17 15.69 -12.48
C ILE A 323 15.90 14.37 -12.21
N TYR A 324 15.22 13.36 -11.66
CA TYR A 324 15.84 12.06 -11.40
C TYR A 324 16.32 11.37 -12.67
N GLY A 325 15.50 11.37 -13.72
CA GLY A 325 15.84 10.74 -14.99
C GLY A 325 16.99 11.40 -15.75
N LEU A 326 17.21 12.69 -15.50
CA LEU A 326 18.28 13.49 -16.13
C LEU A 326 19.47 13.75 -15.18
N ALA A 327 19.43 13.22 -13.95
CA ALA A 327 20.48 13.46 -12.97
C ALA A 327 21.80 12.83 -13.40
N GLY A 328 22.79 13.63 -13.77
CA GLY A 328 24.16 13.19 -14.06
C GLY A 328 25.00 12.98 -12.80
N THR A 329 24.54 13.44 -11.63
CA THR A 329 25.24 13.30 -10.35
C THR A 329 24.24 13.02 -9.22
N GLY A 330 24.70 12.33 -8.18
CA GLY A 330 23.87 12.06 -7.00
C GLY A 330 23.33 13.32 -6.31
N TRP A 331 24.07 14.43 -6.36
CA TRP A 331 23.64 15.70 -5.78
C TRP A 331 22.42 16.29 -6.50
N VAL A 332 22.37 16.19 -7.84
CA VAL A 332 21.21 16.63 -8.63
C VAL A 332 20.00 15.77 -8.29
N PHE A 333 20.19 14.45 -8.13
CA PHE A 333 19.14 13.55 -7.70
C PHE A 333 18.60 13.96 -6.31
N LEU A 334 19.48 14.17 -5.33
CA LEU A 334 19.10 14.59 -3.97
C LEU A 334 18.37 15.95 -3.96
N ALA A 335 18.79 16.90 -4.78
CA ALA A 335 18.10 18.20 -4.91
C ALA A 335 16.67 18.05 -5.47
N GLY A 336 16.38 17.00 -6.22
CA GLY A 336 15.04 16.67 -6.69
C GLY A 336 14.11 16.11 -5.62
N LEU A 337 14.63 15.58 -4.49
CA LEU A 337 13.81 14.93 -3.44
C LEU A 337 12.72 15.84 -2.86
N PRO A 338 12.98 17.10 -2.46
CA PRO A 338 11.92 17.95 -1.91
C PRO A 338 10.81 18.23 -2.93
N ILE A 339 11.17 18.35 -4.21
CA ILE A 339 10.20 18.63 -5.29
C ILE A 339 9.33 17.40 -5.51
N SER A 340 9.93 16.22 -5.66
CA SER A 340 9.19 14.96 -5.85
C SER A 340 8.32 14.62 -4.65
N ALA A 341 8.75 14.93 -3.41
CA ALA A 341 7.98 14.69 -2.20
C ALA A 341 6.64 15.45 -2.20
N LEU A 342 6.55 16.63 -2.83
CA LEU A 342 5.31 17.38 -2.96
C LEU A 342 4.25 16.61 -3.77
N TRP A 343 4.63 15.63 -4.57
CA TRP A 343 3.68 14.75 -5.24
C TRP A 343 2.78 13.99 -4.25
N ALA A 344 3.24 13.69 -3.04
CA ALA A 344 2.47 12.98 -2.02
C ALA A 344 1.11 13.63 -1.70
N ILE A 345 0.94 14.95 -1.94
CA ILE A 345 -0.33 15.65 -1.72
C ILE A 345 -1.43 15.24 -2.70
N ALA A 346 -1.08 14.69 -3.87
CA ALA A 346 -2.04 14.35 -4.90
C ALA A 346 -2.95 13.18 -4.49
N ALA A 347 -2.41 12.15 -3.84
CA ALA A 347 -3.16 10.95 -3.48
C ALA A 347 -4.34 11.22 -2.53
N PRO A 348 -4.17 11.85 -1.34
CA PRO A 348 -5.28 12.14 -0.44
C PRO A 348 -6.29 13.11 -1.05
N SER A 349 -5.83 14.06 -1.87
CA SER A 349 -6.73 15.02 -2.54
C SER A 349 -7.59 14.32 -3.62
N THR A 350 -7.01 13.39 -4.38
CA THR A 350 -7.75 12.59 -5.38
C THR A 350 -8.75 11.67 -4.69
N GLN A 351 -8.34 11.05 -3.59
CA GLN A 351 -9.20 10.19 -2.78
C GLN A 351 -10.40 10.94 -2.20
N SER A 352 -10.18 12.14 -1.65
CA SER A 352 -11.24 13.02 -1.16
C SER A 352 -12.25 13.36 -2.27
N LEU A 353 -11.76 13.68 -3.46
CA LEU A 353 -12.62 14.03 -4.59
C LEU A 353 -13.44 12.84 -5.10
N ILE A 354 -12.88 11.63 -5.09
CA ILE A 354 -13.60 10.40 -5.44
C ILE A 354 -14.72 10.15 -4.42
N THR A 355 -14.41 10.21 -3.11
CA THR A 355 -15.38 9.91 -2.05
C THR A 355 -16.55 10.87 -2.03
N ARG A 356 -16.36 12.13 -2.44
CA ARG A 356 -17.43 13.12 -2.57
C ARG A 356 -18.36 12.87 -3.75
N GLN A 357 -17.91 12.15 -4.79
CA GLN A 357 -18.72 11.86 -5.97
C GLN A 357 -19.47 10.52 -5.86
N VAL A 358 -19.27 9.80 -4.75
CA VAL A 358 -19.86 8.49 -4.50
C VAL A 358 -20.58 8.50 -3.16
N GLY A 359 -21.79 7.96 -3.12
CA GLY A 359 -22.59 7.87 -1.89
C GLY A 359 -21.89 7.02 -0.81
N PRO A 360 -22.15 7.31 0.48
CA PRO A 360 -21.50 6.64 1.61
C PRO A 360 -21.57 5.11 1.57
N GLU A 361 -22.70 4.56 1.09
CA GLU A 361 -22.91 3.10 0.99
C GLU A 361 -22.00 2.41 -0.01
N MET A 362 -21.52 3.14 -1.02
CA MET A 362 -20.69 2.58 -2.09
C MET A 362 -19.19 2.82 -1.90
N GLN A 363 -18.78 3.64 -0.92
CA GLN A 363 -17.38 4.00 -0.71
C GLN A 363 -16.48 2.79 -0.53
N GLY A 364 -16.88 1.81 0.29
CA GLY A 364 -16.09 0.58 0.51
C GLY A 364 -15.89 -0.23 -0.78
N ARG A 365 -16.93 -0.34 -1.61
CA ARG A 365 -16.87 -1.08 -2.88
C ARG A 365 -15.98 -0.37 -3.91
N ILE A 366 -16.04 0.95 -3.97
CA ILE A 366 -15.15 1.76 -4.83
C ILE A 366 -13.70 1.65 -4.37
N GLN A 367 -13.45 1.67 -3.05
CA GLN A 367 -12.09 1.44 -2.50
C GLN A 367 -11.54 0.05 -2.91
N GLY A 368 -12.36 -0.99 -2.84
CA GLY A 368 -12.00 -2.32 -3.33
C GLY A 368 -11.64 -2.32 -4.82
N ALA A 369 -12.41 -1.60 -5.64
CA ALA A 369 -12.14 -1.47 -7.07
C ALA A 369 -10.84 -0.71 -7.37
N LEU A 370 -10.57 0.38 -6.64
CA LEU A 370 -9.31 1.13 -6.73
C LEU A 370 -8.11 0.27 -6.32
N SER A 371 -8.24 -0.50 -5.23
CA SER A 371 -7.18 -1.42 -4.78
C SER A 371 -6.87 -2.49 -5.82
N SER A 372 -7.88 -3.04 -6.49
CA SER A 372 -7.68 -4.00 -7.60
C SER A 372 -6.94 -3.37 -8.78
N LEU A 373 -7.25 -2.11 -9.14
CA LEU A 373 -6.53 -1.38 -10.19
C LEU A 373 -5.08 -1.07 -9.81
N ILE A 374 -4.83 -0.69 -8.56
CA ILE A 374 -3.47 -0.48 -8.03
C ILE A 374 -2.67 -1.78 -8.11
N SER A 375 -3.29 -2.91 -7.79
CA SER A 375 -2.64 -4.23 -7.91
C SER A 375 -2.30 -4.58 -9.37
N LEU A 376 -3.17 -4.22 -10.34
CA LEU A 376 -2.86 -4.37 -11.76
C LEU A 376 -1.68 -3.50 -12.20
N ALA A 377 -1.58 -2.27 -11.69
CA ALA A 377 -0.39 -1.44 -11.90
C ALA A 377 0.86 -2.13 -11.34
N GLY A 378 0.78 -2.74 -10.15
CA GLY A 378 1.85 -3.52 -9.55
C GLY A 378 2.31 -4.73 -10.34
N ILE A 379 1.43 -5.33 -11.15
CA ILE A 379 1.78 -6.44 -12.05
C ILE A 379 2.60 -5.95 -13.24
N ALA A 380 2.17 -4.88 -13.90
CA ALA A 380 2.78 -4.43 -15.14
C ALA A 380 4.01 -3.53 -14.93
N ALA A 381 4.01 -2.71 -13.88
CA ALA A 381 5.02 -1.68 -13.66
C ALA A 381 6.44 -2.23 -13.46
N PRO A 382 6.70 -3.31 -12.68
CA PRO A 382 8.05 -3.84 -12.53
C PRO A 382 8.66 -4.30 -13.86
N ALA A 383 7.88 -4.97 -14.70
CA ALA A 383 8.35 -5.40 -16.03
C ALA A 383 8.68 -4.18 -16.92
N VAL A 384 7.85 -3.15 -16.90
CA VAL A 384 8.05 -1.94 -17.72
C VAL A 384 9.27 -1.17 -17.24
N PHE A 385 9.39 -0.87 -15.94
CA PHE A 385 10.48 -0.05 -15.43
C PHE A 385 11.81 -0.79 -15.42
N ALA A 386 11.86 -1.98 -14.88
CA ALA A 386 13.10 -2.76 -14.83
C ALA A 386 13.53 -3.23 -16.21
N GLY A 387 12.58 -3.62 -17.07
CA GLY A 387 12.86 -4.00 -18.45
C GLY A 387 13.39 -2.83 -19.28
N SER A 388 12.77 -1.63 -19.19
CA SER A 388 13.27 -0.44 -19.88
C SER A 388 14.66 -0.04 -19.37
N PHE A 389 14.88 -0.03 -18.06
CA PHE A 389 16.18 0.25 -17.47
C PHE A 389 17.23 -0.74 -17.98
N GLY A 390 16.98 -2.06 -17.87
CA GLY A 390 17.91 -3.09 -18.34
C GLY A 390 18.24 -2.98 -19.82
N TYR A 391 17.25 -2.63 -20.68
CA TYR A 391 17.47 -2.42 -22.10
C TYR A 391 18.39 -1.22 -22.36
N PHE A 392 18.11 -0.07 -21.75
CA PHE A 392 18.84 1.19 -22.03
C PHE A 392 20.22 1.29 -21.38
N ILE A 393 20.57 0.39 -20.46
CA ILE A 393 21.96 0.23 -19.98
C ILE A 393 22.70 -0.93 -20.65
N GLY A 394 21.99 -1.80 -21.37
CA GLY A 394 22.54 -2.97 -22.04
C GLY A 394 23.40 -2.62 -23.25
N PRO A 395 24.20 -3.58 -23.75
CA PRO A 395 25.15 -3.36 -24.86
C PRO A 395 24.48 -3.11 -26.20
N THR A 396 23.21 -3.48 -26.36
CA THR A 396 22.42 -3.30 -27.61
C THR A 396 21.63 -1.99 -27.65
N ALA A 397 21.72 -1.17 -26.59
CA ALA A 397 20.97 0.07 -26.51
C ALA A 397 21.49 1.11 -27.54
N PRO A 398 20.59 1.75 -28.28
CA PRO A 398 20.98 2.81 -29.25
C PRO A 398 21.53 4.05 -28.53
N LEU A 399 21.14 4.25 -27.29
CA LEU A 399 21.59 5.33 -26.42
C LEU A 399 21.62 4.82 -24.98
N ARG A 400 22.74 4.99 -24.28
CA ARG A 400 22.82 4.66 -22.86
C ARG A 400 22.08 5.72 -22.04
N LEU A 401 20.95 5.34 -21.45
CA LEU A 401 20.07 6.24 -20.71
C LEU A 401 19.59 5.56 -19.41
N PRO A 402 20.42 5.49 -18.36
CA PRO A 402 20.06 4.83 -17.10
C PRO A 402 18.79 5.41 -16.46
N GLY A 403 18.52 6.70 -16.62
CA GLY A 403 17.36 7.39 -16.06
C GLY A 403 16.03 7.14 -16.77
N ILE A 404 15.98 6.29 -17.82
CA ILE A 404 14.78 6.07 -18.65
C ILE A 404 13.56 5.68 -17.83
N ALA A 405 13.70 4.86 -16.79
CA ALA A 405 12.61 4.44 -15.94
C ALA A 405 11.93 5.63 -15.24
N PHE A 406 12.70 6.59 -14.75
CA PHE A 406 12.17 7.82 -14.15
C PHE A 406 11.57 8.76 -15.20
N LEU A 407 12.11 8.80 -16.42
CA LEU A 407 11.51 9.57 -17.51
C LEU A 407 10.15 8.99 -17.93
N ILE A 408 10.01 7.66 -17.98
CA ILE A 408 8.73 7.00 -18.21
C ILE A 408 7.76 7.34 -17.08
N ALA A 409 8.19 7.28 -15.82
CA ALA A 409 7.36 7.65 -14.67
C ALA A 409 6.94 9.13 -14.74
N SER A 410 7.83 10.03 -15.13
CA SER A 410 7.52 11.45 -15.36
C SER A 410 6.46 11.61 -16.46
N ALA A 411 6.58 10.90 -17.58
CA ALA A 411 5.61 10.93 -18.67
C ALA A 411 4.22 10.41 -18.23
N LEU A 412 4.19 9.34 -17.44
CA LEU A 412 2.94 8.82 -16.87
C LEU A 412 2.26 9.84 -15.95
N LEU A 413 3.04 10.54 -15.12
CA LEU A 413 2.51 11.61 -14.27
C LEU A 413 2.07 12.82 -15.10
N ALA A 414 2.75 13.16 -16.20
CA ALA A 414 2.29 14.20 -17.12
C ALA A 414 0.95 13.83 -17.77
N CYS A 415 0.77 12.57 -18.17
CA CYS A 415 -0.53 12.07 -18.60
C CYS A 415 -1.58 12.19 -17.48
N ALA A 416 -1.20 11.86 -16.24
CA ALA A 416 -2.10 12.01 -15.09
C ALA A 416 -2.49 13.48 -14.85
N VAL A 417 -1.57 14.45 -15.03
CA VAL A 417 -1.87 15.91 -14.99
C VAL A 417 -2.91 16.27 -16.04
N ILE A 418 -2.73 15.83 -17.30
CA ILE A 418 -3.65 16.12 -18.40
C ILE A 418 -5.05 15.55 -18.09
N VAL A 419 -5.10 14.29 -17.63
CA VAL A 419 -6.37 13.64 -17.25
C VAL A 419 -7.02 14.36 -16.07
N ALA A 420 -6.25 14.71 -15.03
CA ALA A 420 -6.75 15.46 -13.87
C ALA A 420 -7.26 16.85 -14.28
N TRP A 421 -6.53 17.55 -15.14
CA TRP A 421 -6.95 18.86 -15.64
C TRP A 421 -8.30 18.81 -16.36
N ARG A 422 -8.53 17.75 -17.14
CA ARG A 422 -9.76 17.56 -17.92
C ARG A 422 -10.94 17.06 -17.08
N TYR A 423 -10.70 16.12 -16.16
CA TYR A 423 -11.76 15.35 -15.49
C TYR A 423 -11.90 15.61 -13.99
N ALA A 424 -10.88 16.15 -13.30
CA ALA A 424 -10.99 16.47 -11.87
C ALA A 424 -11.82 17.74 -11.66
N ARG A 425 -13.13 17.65 -11.93
CA ARG A 425 -14.06 18.75 -11.68
C ARG A 425 -14.57 18.62 -10.24
N THR A 426 -14.51 19.69 -9.48
CA THR A 426 -15.23 19.78 -8.19
C THR A 426 -16.72 19.65 -8.50
N PRO A 427 -17.47 18.75 -7.83
CA PRO A 427 -18.93 18.78 -7.95
C PRO A 427 -19.38 20.19 -7.65
N VAL A 428 -20.09 20.81 -8.57
CA VAL A 428 -20.88 22.01 -8.25
C VAL A 428 -21.79 21.53 -7.14
N ALA A 429 -21.66 22.10 -5.93
CA ALA A 429 -22.59 21.85 -4.85
C ALA A 429 -23.98 21.94 -5.48
N ALA A 430 -24.75 20.86 -5.39
CA ALA A 430 -26.16 20.91 -5.68
C ALA A 430 -26.69 21.92 -4.66
N VAL A 431 -26.76 23.18 -5.09
CA VAL A 431 -27.39 24.26 -4.35
C VAL A 431 -28.78 23.76 -4.09
N SER A 432 -29.04 23.52 -2.82
CA SER A 432 -30.29 23.26 -2.19
C SER A 432 -31.52 23.68 -3.05
N ALA A 433 -31.99 22.76 -3.88
CA ALA A 433 -33.32 22.80 -4.43
C ALA A 433 -34.26 22.00 -3.49
N ILE A 434 -34.16 22.27 -2.19
CA ILE A 434 -35.13 21.91 -1.15
C ILE A 434 -35.12 23.05 -0.15
N ALA A 435 -35.63 24.17 -0.56
CA ALA A 435 -36.13 25.23 0.29
C ALA A 435 -37.13 26.01 -0.55
N ASP A 436 -38.34 25.58 -0.61
CA ASP A 436 -39.51 26.26 -0.09
C ASP A 436 -40.79 25.48 -0.43
N PRO A 437 -41.41 24.77 0.47
CA PRO A 437 -42.81 24.45 0.36
C PRO A 437 -43.61 25.51 1.15
N ALA A 438 -43.64 26.73 0.63
CA ALA A 438 -44.55 27.76 1.14
C ALA A 438 -44.80 28.84 0.07
N LEU A 439 -45.70 28.54 -0.85
CA LEU A 439 -46.62 29.48 -1.46
C LEU A 439 -47.77 28.68 -2.06
#